data_ab1ec938045c8bf00d3e8e62c411d622
#
_entry.id   ab1ec938045c8bf00d3e8e62c411d622
#
_cell.length_a   1.000
_cell.length_b   1.000
_cell.length_c   1.000
_cell.angle_alpha   90.00
_cell.angle_beta   90.00
_cell.angle_gamma   90.00
#
_symmetry.space_group_name_H-M   'P 1'
#
loop_
_entity.id
_entity.type
_entity.pdbx_description
1 polymer ?
#
loop_
_entity_poly.entity_id
_entity_poly.type
_entity_poly.pdbx_seq_one_letter_code
_entity_poly.pdbx_strand_id
1 'polypeptide(L)'
;SFKAMAEVNGKIPPDYAISIGENLTVPVDMPLPTSGPTPTETSLPPYPAPNLLNPADGQAISYIEQTVSLQWTSIVNLREDEVYLVTVQDVTSNRPKRIEDSTVSTRYIINVDMKPAEAAPHVYKWSVVTARQTGVSSDGRPLYQPAGAASEERTFTWTGIGALPTDSLSGESNR
;
A
#
# COMPACT_ATOMS: atom_id res chain seq x y z
N SER A 1 -34.98 14.50 45.51
CA SER A 1 -35.84 14.19 46.67
C SER A 1 -37.21 13.77 46.17
N PHE A 2 -37.88 12.81 46.82
CA PHE A 2 -39.25 12.38 46.49
C PHE A 2 -40.23 13.56 46.42
N LYS A 3 -40.14 14.50 47.32
CA LYS A 3 -40.95 15.71 47.34
C LYS A 3 -40.79 16.56 46.07
N ALA A 4 -39.57 16.80 45.63
CA ALA A 4 -39.31 17.55 44.42
C ALA A 4 -39.84 16.83 43.15
N MET A 5 -39.78 15.51 43.11
CA MET A 5 -40.35 14.71 42.01
C MET A 5 -41.89 14.80 42.00
N ALA A 6 -42.51 14.76 43.17
CA ALA A 6 -43.96 14.89 43.28
C ALA A 6 -44.44 16.28 42.87
N GLU A 7 -43.78 17.35 43.29
CA GLU A 7 -44.10 18.72 42.93
C GLU A 7 -44.01 18.98 41.42
N VAL A 8 -42.93 18.51 40.76
CA VAL A 8 -42.77 18.70 39.31
C VAL A 8 -43.83 17.95 38.49
N ASN A 9 -44.35 16.85 39.03
CA ASN A 9 -45.40 16.05 38.37
C ASN A 9 -46.83 16.41 38.87
N GLY A 10 -46.98 17.49 39.61
CA GLY A 10 -48.31 17.96 40.08
C GLY A 10 -48.99 17.05 41.10
N LYS A 11 -48.22 16.19 41.77
CA LYS A 11 -48.72 15.27 42.80
C LYS A 11 -48.78 15.99 44.15
N ILE A 12 -49.98 16.15 44.72
CA ILE A 12 -50.20 16.93 45.92
C ILE A 12 -50.46 16.01 47.11
N PRO A 13 -49.91 16.33 48.33
CA PRO A 13 -50.25 15.60 49.53
C PRO A 13 -51.74 15.69 49.87
N PRO A 14 -52.35 14.69 50.53
CA PRO A 14 -51.71 13.46 51.02
C PRO A 14 -51.67 12.33 49.98
N ASP A 15 -52.25 12.52 48.80
CA ASP A 15 -52.46 11.46 47.81
C ASP A 15 -51.42 11.55 46.69
N TYR A 16 -50.29 10.91 46.89
CA TYR A 16 -49.22 10.81 45.85
C TYR A 16 -49.45 9.64 44.86
N ALA A 17 -50.71 9.43 44.44
CA ALA A 17 -51.06 8.32 43.60
C ALA A 17 -50.35 8.34 42.25
N ILE A 18 -49.70 7.26 41.88
CA ILE A 18 -49.03 7.02 40.57
C ILE A 18 -49.75 5.86 39.91
N SER A 19 -50.16 6.06 38.65
CA SER A 19 -50.81 5.02 37.84
C SER A 19 -49.79 4.23 37.01
N ILE A 20 -50.11 2.96 36.76
CA ILE A 20 -49.26 2.11 35.87
C ILE A 20 -49.30 2.73 34.47
N GLY A 21 -48.07 2.98 33.91
CA GLY A 21 -47.88 3.59 32.60
C GLY A 21 -47.84 5.12 32.61
N GLU A 22 -47.91 5.76 33.77
CA GLU A 22 -47.77 7.22 33.89
C GLU A 22 -46.28 7.64 33.68
N ASN A 23 -46.07 8.64 32.82
CA ASN A 23 -44.75 9.24 32.61
C ASN A 23 -44.49 10.27 33.73
N LEU A 24 -43.42 10.05 34.48
CA LEU A 24 -42.97 10.93 35.55
C LEU A 24 -41.73 11.72 35.15
N THR A 25 -41.75 13.02 35.35
CA THR A 25 -40.58 13.87 35.21
C THR A 25 -39.73 13.80 36.49
N VAL A 26 -38.51 13.38 36.37
CA VAL A 26 -37.55 13.32 37.48
C VAL A 26 -36.64 14.55 37.45
N PRO A 27 -36.76 15.47 38.42
CA PRO A 27 -35.82 16.60 38.48
C PRO A 27 -34.44 16.08 38.85
N VAL A 28 -33.45 16.29 37.98
CA VAL A 28 -32.05 15.97 38.24
C VAL A 28 -31.30 17.24 38.62
N ASP A 29 -30.79 17.28 39.82
CA ASP A 29 -29.98 18.41 40.33
C ASP A 29 -28.57 18.48 39.77
N MET A 30 -28.14 17.43 39.07
CA MET A 30 -26.86 17.40 38.38
C MET A 30 -27.05 17.24 36.87
N PRO A 31 -26.29 17.98 36.06
CA PRO A 31 -26.29 17.74 34.63
C PRO A 31 -25.91 16.27 34.35
N LEU A 32 -26.62 15.62 33.43
CA LEU A 32 -26.28 14.29 32.97
C LEU A 32 -24.79 14.30 32.51
N PRO A 33 -24.01 13.28 32.85
CA PRO A 33 -22.65 13.22 32.39
C PRO A 33 -22.67 13.28 30.86
N THR A 34 -22.06 14.32 30.31
CA THR A 34 -21.80 14.40 28.87
C THR A 34 -20.98 13.19 28.46
N SER A 35 -21.43 12.48 27.43
CA SER A 35 -20.62 11.41 26.85
C SER A 35 -19.22 11.96 26.62
N GLY A 36 -18.23 11.31 27.22
CA GLY A 36 -16.82 11.70 27.09
C GLY A 36 -16.41 11.77 25.62
N PRO A 37 -15.31 12.42 25.29
CA PRO A 37 -14.83 12.49 23.91
C PRO A 37 -14.68 11.08 23.37
N THR A 38 -15.28 10.84 22.22
CA THR A 38 -15.07 9.59 21.48
C THR A 38 -13.57 9.43 21.25
N PRO A 39 -12.95 8.27 21.60
CA PRO A 39 -11.54 8.07 21.35
C PRO A 39 -11.27 8.27 19.85
N THR A 40 -10.51 9.29 19.53
CA THR A 40 -9.99 9.49 18.17
C THR A 40 -8.99 8.38 17.89
N GLU A 41 -9.19 7.64 16.82
CA GLU A 41 -8.21 6.65 16.39
C GLU A 41 -6.86 7.34 16.17
N THR A 42 -5.87 6.98 16.98
CA THR A 42 -4.50 7.47 16.79
C THR A 42 -3.97 6.85 15.51
N SER A 43 -3.69 7.66 14.49
CA SER A 43 -3.06 7.18 13.27
C SER A 43 -1.70 6.55 13.62
N LEU A 44 -1.47 5.36 13.08
CA LEU A 44 -0.20 4.68 13.27
C LEU A 44 0.95 5.50 12.70
N PRO A 45 2.10 5.53 13.35
CA PRO A 45 3.26 6.24 12.82
C PRO A 45 3.65 5.65 11.45
N PRO A 46 4.05 6.50 10.49
CA PRO A 46 4.46 6.04 9.17
C PRO A 46 5.72 5.18 9.27
N TYR A 47 5.81 4.18 8.40
CA TYR A 47 7.01 3.35 8.30
C TYR A 47 8.19 4.13 7.74
N PRO A 48 9.41 3.83 8.19
CA PRO A 48 10.61 4.34 7.54
C PRO A 48 10.78 3.75 6.14
N ALA A 49 11.59 4.38 5.30
CA ALA A 49 11.86 3.92 3.94
C ALA A 49 12.62 2.58 3.93
N PRO A 50 12.23 1.59 3.10
CA PRO A 50 13.00 0.38 2.89
C PRO A 50 14.40 0.68 2.34
N ASN A 51 15.45 0.02 2.86
CA ASN A 51 16.77 0.11 2.29
C ASN A 51 16.91 -0.90 1.16
N LEU A 52 17.21 -0.42 -0.06
CA LEU A 52 17.40 -1.27 -1.22
C LEU A 52 18.77 -1.98 -1.13
N LEU A 53 18.83 -3.26 -1.49
CA LEU A 53 20.03 -4.08 -1.41
C LEU A 53 20.56 -4.46 -2.79
N ASN A 54 19.72 -5.06 -3.62
CA ASN A 54 20.10 -5.58 -4.94
C ASN A 54 19.02 -5.28 -5.98
N PRO A 55 19.35 -4.86 -7.21
CA PRO A 55 20.67 -4.52 -7.71
C PRO A 55 21.32 -3.33 -7.00
N ALA A 56 22.66 -3.28 -6.99
CA ALA A 56 23.38 -2.07 -6.61
C ALA A 56 23.00 -0.93 -7.57
N ASP A 57 23.09 0.32 -7.09
CA ASP A 57 22.80 1.46 -7.97
C ASP A 57 23.76 1.51 -9.16
N GLY A 58 23.20 1.65 -10.37
CA GLY A 58 23.95 1.62 -11.64
C GLY A 58 24.44 0.22 -12.07
N GLN A 59 24.04 -0.87 -11.40
CA GLN A 59 24.49 -2.22 -11.74
C GLN A 59 24.09 -2.61 -13.18
N ALA A 60 25.05 -3.19 -13.92
CA ALA A 60 24.80 -3.73 -15.25
C ALA A 60 24.37 -5.20 -15.17
N ILE A 61 23.25 -5.53 -15.80
CA ILE A 61 22.71 -6.90 -15.92
C ILE A 61 22.91 -7.38 -17.35
N SER A 62 23.53 -8.55 -17.47
CA SER A 62 23.87 -9.15 -18.76
C SER A 62 22.63 -9.65 -19.50
N TYR A 63 22.76 -9.74 -20.82
CA TYR A 63 21.74 -10.35 -21.69
C TYR A 63 21.48 -11.84 -21.38
N ILE A 64 22.40 -12.51 -20.71
CA ILE A 64 22.26 -13.93 -20.32
C ILE A 64 21.19 -14.07 -19.22
N GLU A 65 21.09 -13.07 -18.34
CA GLU A 65 20.12 -13.08 -17.26
C GLU A 65 18.69 -12.95 -17.80
N GLN A 66 17.84 -13.91 -17.45
CA GLN A 66 16.44 -13.93 -17.88
C GLN A 66 15.52 -13.21 -16.89
N THR A 67 15.99 -12.97 -15.68
CA THR A 67 15.26 -12.31 -14.61
C THR A 67 16.17 -11.39 -13.83
N VAL A 68 15.61 -10.37 -13.21
CA VAL A 68 16.32 -9.50 -12.25
C VAL A 68 15.67 -9.61 -10.89
N SER A 69 16.46 -9.94 -9.88
CA SER A 69 15.99 -10.03 -8.50
C SER A 69 16.21 -8.72 -7.78
N LEU A 70 15.12 -8.03 -7.42
CA LEU A 70 15.13 -6.89 -6.53
C LEU A 70 15.08 -7.37 -5.08
N GLN A 71 15.88 -6.75 -4.21
CA GLN A 71 15.93 -7.09 -2.78
C GLN A 71 16.07 -5.83 -1.93
N TRP A 72 15.44 -5.84 -0.78
CA TRP A 72 15.49 -4.76 0.22
C TRP A 72 15.42 -5.32 1.63
N THR A 73 15.72 -4.48 2.61
CA THR A 73 15.60 -4.86 4.02
C THR A 73 14.16 -4.75 4.47
N SER A 74 13.70 -5.74 5.26
CA SER A 74 12.49 -5.58 6.05
C SER A 74 12.75 -4.60 7.18
N ILE A 75 11.83 -3.66 7.39
CA ILE A 75 11.96 -2.68 8.46
C ILE A 75 11.14 -3.09 9.68
N VAL A 76 10.04 -3.80 9.45
CA VAL A 76 9.09 -4.26 10.47
C VAL A 76 8.34 -5.50 9.99
N ASN A 77 7.65 -6.16 10.91
CA ASN A 77 6.65 -7.15 10.53
C ASN A 77 5.45 -6.43 9.92
N LEU A 78 5.16 -6.73 8.66
CA LEU A 78 3.95 -6.25 7.99
C LEU A 78 2.71 -6.79 8.69
N ARG A 79 1.65 -6.00 8.74
CA ARG A 79 0.31 -6.44 9.16
C ARG A 79 -0.37 -7.19 8.03
N GLU A 80 -1.50 -7.82 8.31
CA GLU A 80 -2.25 -8.61 7.34
C GLU A 80 -2.72 -7.81 6.11
N ASP A 81 -2.96 -6.51 6.29
CA ASP A 81 -3.39 -5.57 5.25
C ASP A 81 -2.24 -4.77 4.62
N GLU A 82 -0.99 -5.10 4.95
CA GLU A 82 0.19 -4.36 4.51
C GLU A 82 1.08 -5.18 3.57
N VAL A 83 1.65 -4.48 2.61
CA VAL A 83 2.50 -5.04 1.57
C VAL A 83 3.65 -4.08 1.25
N TYR A 84 4.64 -4.57 0.51
CA TYR A 84 5.57 -3.71 -0.23
C TYR A 84 5.02 -3.48 -1.64
N LEU A 85 4.85 -2.23 -2.03
CA LEU A 85 4.63 -1.84 -3.43
C LEU A 85 5.97 -1.62 -4.09
N VAL A 86 6.21 -2.35 -5.15
CA VAL A 86 7.44 -2.29 -5.95
C VAL A 86 7.10 -1.60 -7.26
N THR A 87 7.78 -0.51 -7.54
CA THR A 87 7.67 0.18 -8.83
C THR A 87 8.95 -0.03 -9.61
N VAL A 88 8.82 -0.45 -10.87
CA VAL A 88 9.93 -0.59 -11.83
C VAL A 88 9.54 0.09 -13.13
N GLN A 89 10.41 0.93 -13.66
CA GLN A 89 10.18 1.65 -14.90
C GLN A 89 11.39 1.61 -15.82
N ASP A 90 11.19 1.19 -17.07
CA ASP A 90 12.15 1.39 -18.15
C ASP A 90 12.14 2.87 -18.56
N VAL A 91 13.25 3.56 -18.38
CA VAL A 91 13.38 4.99 -18.70
C VAL A 91 14.09 5.25 -20.02
N THR A 92 14.55 4.21 -20.72
CA THR A 92 15.24 4.32 -22.02
C THR A 92 14.26 4.18 -23.18
N SER A 93 13.25 3.35 -23.05
CA SER A 93 12.29 3.07 -24.12
C SER A 93 11.42 4.29 -24.45
N ASN A 94 11.19 4.57 -25.73
CA ASN A 94 10.19 5.55 -26.18
C ASN A 94 8.75 5.18 -25.77
N ARG A 95 8.52 3.92 -25.38
CA ARG A 95 7.30 3.41 -24.79
C ARG A 95 7.65 2.80 -23.42
N PRO A 96 7.78 3.63 -22.40
CA PRO A 96 8.25 3.18 -21.09
C PRO A 96 7.33 2.10 -20.54
N LYS A 97 7.89 0.92 -20.28
CA LYS A 97 7.20 -0.12 -19.54
C LYS A 97 7.31 0.22 -18.06
N ARG A 98 6.19 0.19 -17.36
CA ARG A 98 6.12 0.37 -15.92
C ARG A 98 5.39 -0.82 -15.31
N ILE A 99 5.96 -1.37 -14.27
CA ILE A 99 5.31 -2.32 -13.37
C ILE A 99 5.11 -1.62 -12.03
N GLU A 100 3.92 -1.82 -11.47
CA GLU A 100 3.64 -1.54 -10.08
C GLU A 100 2.94 -2.78 -9.53
N ASP A 101 3.61 -3.46 -8.61
CA ASP A 101 3.14 -4.74 -8.08
C ASP A 101 3.36 -4.80 -6.58
N SER A 102 2.63 -5.69 -5.91
CA SER A 102 2.64 -5.84 -4.46
C SER A 102 3.19 -7.19 -4.03
N THR A 103 3.94 -7.21 -2.93
CA THR A 103 4.47 -8.43 -2.33
C THR A 103 4.62 -8.29 -0.81
N VAL A 104 4.48 -9.38 -0.09
CA VAL A 104 4.81 -9.45 1.35
C VAL A 104 6.25 -9.86 1.60
N SER A 105 6.95 -10.31 0.55
CA SER A 105 8.37 -10.68 0.60
C SER A 105 9.27 -9.45 0.49
N THR A 106 10.49 -9.54 1.00
CA THR A 106 11.54 -8.53 0.79
C THR A 106 12.33 -8.76 -0.51
N ARG A 107 11.74 -9.53 -1.42
CA ARG A 107 12.28 -9.85 -2.72
C ARG A 107 11.19 -9.80 -3.78
N TYR A 108 11.52 -9.26 -4.95
CA TYR A 108 10.67 -9.25 -6.14
C TYR A 108 11.48 -9.66 -7.37
N ILE A 109 10.88 -10.45 -8.26
CA ILE A 109 11.55 -10.92 -9.48
C ILE A 109 10.91 -10.24 -10.69
N ILE A 110 11.72 -9.48 -11.41
CA ILE A 110 11.33 -8.93 -12.70
C ILE A 110 11.51 -10.03 -13.75
N ASN A 111 10.42 -10.35 -14.45
CA ASN A 111 10.39 -11.38 -15.47
C ASN A 111 10.94 -10.90 -16.82
N VAL A 112 11.15 -11.86 -17.72
CA VAL A 112 11.65 -11.65 -19.08
C VAL A 112 10.80 -10.67 -19.91
N ASP A 113 9.52 -10.48 -19.58
CA ASP A 113 8.63 -9.55 -20.28
C ASP A 113 9.10 -8.09 -20.22
N MET A 114 9.88 -7.77 -19.20
CA MET A 114 10.50 -6.44 -19.05
C MET A 114 11.84 -6.34 -19.76
N LYS A 115 12.43 -7.46 -20.18
CA LYS A 115 13.73 -7.48 -20.85
C LYS A 115 13.65 -6.76 -22.19
N PRO A 116 14.67 -5.94 -22.55
CA PRO A 116 14.72 -5.33 -23.86
C PRO A 116 14.80 -6.39 -24.98
N ALA A 117 14.10 -6.17 -26.08
CA ALA A 117 14.26 -7.02 -27.28
C ALA A 117 15.53 -6.68 -28.05
N GLU A 118 16.05 -5.48 -27.86
CA GLU A 118 17.21 -4.92 -28.57
C GLU A 118 18.50 -5.23 -27.83
N ALA A 119 19.64 -5.27 -28.55
CA ALA A 119 20.95 -5.46 -27.95
C ALA A 119 21.42 -4.25 -27.12
N ALA A 120 20.80 -3.08 -27.33
CA ALA A 120 21.14 -1.90 -26.55
C ALA A 120 20.72 -2.07 -25.08
N PRO A 121 21.55 -1.62 -24.12
CA PRO A 121 21.18 -1.66 -22.72
C PRO A 121 20.09 -0.62 -22.43
N HIS A 122 19.04 -1.03 -21.73
CA HIS A 122 18.01 -0.14 -21.19
C HIS A 122 18.30 0.16 -19.74
N VAL A 123 17.97 1.38 -19.33
CA VAL A 123 18.06 1.83 -17.95
C VAL A 123 16.69 1.66 -17.29
N TYR A 124 16.69 0.99 -16.17
CA TYR A 124 15.51 0.80 -15.31
C TYR A 124 15.73 1.55 -14.02
N LYS A 125 14.69 2.21 -13.55
CA LYS A 125 14.67 2.73 -12.19
C LYS A 125 13.61 2.00 -11.37
N TRP A 126 13.88 1.83 -10.08
CA TRP A 126 12.99 1.12 -9.19
C TRP A 126 13.01 1.69 -7.78
N SER A 127 11.91 1.50 -7.09
CA SER A 127 11.73 1.91 -5.70
C SER A 127 10.72 0.99 -5.00
N VAL A 128 10.71 1.03 -3.68
CA VAL A 128 9.82 0.26 -2.82
C VAL A 128 9.23 1.15 -1.75
N VAL A 129 7.96 0.98 -1.46
CA VAL A 129 7.28 1.64 -0.34
C VAL A 129 6.42 0.63 0.40
N THR A 130 6.37 0.75 1.72
CA THR A 130 5.37 0.01 2.52
C THR A 130 4.01 0.65 2.32
N ALA A 131 3.00 -0.15 2.02
CA ALA A 131 1.65 0.32 1.73
C ALA A 131 0.62 -0.52 2.45
N ARG A 132 -0.55 0.07 2.69
CA ARG A 132 -1.71 -0.59 3.28
C ARG A 132 -2.82 -0.70 2.27
N GLN A 133 -3.50 -1.84 2.25
CA GLN A 133 -4.70 -2.01 1.46
C GLN A 133 -5.84 -1.19 2.08
N THR A 134 -6.45 -0.33 1.27
CA THR A 134 -7.55 0.57 1.70
C THR A 134 -8.90 0.17 1.11
N GLY A 135 -8.90 -0.78 0.20
CA GLY A 135 -10.11 -1.26 -0.46
C GLY A 135 -9.82 -2.14 -1.66
N VAL A 136 -10.85 -2.30 -2.47
CA VAL A 136 -10.81 -3.05 -3.72
C VAL A 136 -11.50 -2.21 -4.78
N SER A 137 -10.91 -2.09 -5.96
CA SER A 137 -11.50 -1.38 -7.09
C SER A 137 -12.67 -2.15 -7.71
N SER A 138 -13.43 -1.52 -8.60
CA SER A 138 -14.61 -2.13 -9.25
C SER A 138 -14.27 -3.36 -10.11
N ASP A 139 -13.02 -3.52 -10.52
CA ASP A 139 -12.50 -4.67 -11.27
C ASP A 139 -11.84 -5.74 -10.38
N GLY A 140 -12.01 -5.63 -9.05
CA GLY A 140 -11.55 -6.62 -8.08
C GLY A 140 -10.07 -6.48 -7.69
N ARG A 141 -9.38 -5.43 -8.11
CA ARG A 141 -7.97 -5.21 -7.75
C ARG A 141 -7.84 -4.51 -6.40
N PRO A 142 -6.90 -4.94 -5.55
CA PRO A 142 -6.66 -4.24 -4.29
C PRO A 142 -6.15 -2.81 -4.54
N LEU A 143 -6.66 -1.88 -3.76
CA LEU A 143 -6.23 -0.49 -3.75
C LEU A 143 -5.31 -0.28 -2.55
N TYR A 144 -4.15 0.31 -2.80
CA TYR A 144 -3.13 0.54 -1.78
C TYR A 144 -2.87 2.03 -1.58
N GLN A 145 -2.56 2.40 -0.34
CA GLN A 145 -2.03 3.71 0.01
C GLN A 145 -0.68 3.55 0.71
N PRO A 146 0.30 4.43 0.44
CA PRO A 146 1.55 4.43 1.17
C PRO A 146 1.33 4.53 2.68
N ALA A 147 1.95 3.64 3.44
CA ALA A 147 1.93 3.61 4.90
C ALA A 147 3.23 4.15 5.51
N GLY A 148 4.16 4.59 4.69
CA GLY A 148 5.45 5.13 5.10
C GLY A 148 6.18 5.87 3.99
N ALA A 149 7.45 6.18 4.25
CA ALA A 149 8.32 6.80 3.28
C ALA A 149 8.73 5.80 2.18
N ALA A 150 8.78 6.26 0.93
CA ALA A 150 9.34 5.49 -0.16
C ALA A 150 10.87 5.38 -0.02
N SER A 151 11.44 4.29 -0.50
CA SER A 151 12.88 4.16 -0.65
C SER A 151 13.45 5.22 -1.59
N GLU A 152 14.75 5.39 -1.55
CA GLU A 152 15.45 6.07 -2.65
C GLU A 152 15.16 5.32 -3.96
N GLU A 153 15.20 6.05 -5.09
CA GLU A 153 15.18 5.41 -6.40
C GLU A 153 16.59 4.89 -6.72
N ARG A 154 16.68 3.61 -7.15
CA ARG A 154 17.91 3.04 -7.72
C ARG A 154 17.73 2.73 -9.18
N THR A 155 18.85 2.68 -9.87
CA THR A 155 18.91 2.33 -11.29
C THR A 155 19.69 1.03 -11.49
N PHE A 156 19.39 0.35 -12.58
CA PHE A 156 20.23 -0.71 -13.15
C PHE A 156 20.09 -0.70 -14.67
N THR A 157 21.04 -1.25 -15.36
CA THR A 157 20.94 -1.45 -16.81
C THR A 157 20.71 -2.93 -17.12
N TRP A 158 19.83 -3.22 -18.09
CA TRP A 158 19.61 -4.57 -18.57
C TRP A 158 19.73 -4.62 -20.07
N THR A 159 20.59 -5.51 -20.59
CA THR A 159 20.85 -5.67 -22.01
C THR A 159 19.96 -6.78 -22.58
N GLY A 160 19.31 -6.53 -23.68
CA GLY A 160 18.54 -7.54 -24.41
C GLY A 160 19.43 -8.40 -25.33
N ILE A 161 18.82 -9.42 -25.97
CA ILE A 161 19.57 -10.38 -26.78
C ILE A 161 19.96 -9.78 -28.14
N GLY A 162 19.26 -8.78 -28.65
CA GLY A 162 19.41 -8.28 -30.01
C GLY A 162 19.08 -9.34 -31.07
N ALA A 163 18.77 -8.92 -32.28
CA ALA A 163 18.70 -9.85 -33.39
C ALA A 163 20.12 -10.39 -33.65
N LEU A 164 20.30 -11.70 -33.62
CA LEU A 164 21.51 -12.32 -34.13
C LEU A 164 21.69 -11.81 -35.57
N PRO A 165 22.91 -11.38 -35.98
CA PRO A 165 23.16 -11.07 -37.37
C PRO A 165 22.74 -12.32 -38.16
N THR A 166 21.78 -12.17 -39.06
CA THR A 166 21.49 -13.18 -40.08
C THR A 166 22.74 -13.24 -40.92
N ASP A 167 23.58 -14.19 -40.62
CA ASP A 167 24.73 -14.55 -41.48
C ASP A 167 24.13 -14.87 -42.84
N SER A 168 24.34 -13.97 -43.77
CA SER A 168 23.95 -14.17 -45.12
C SER A 168 24.83 -15.25 -45.70
N LEU A 169 24.39 -16.51 -45.47
CA LEU A 169 24.84 -17.64 -46.29
C LEU A 169 24.35 -17.42 -47.74
N SER A 170 24.79 -16.35 -48.36
CA SER A 170 24.87 -16.30 -49.82
C SER A 170 25.91 -17.30 -50.21
N GLY A 171 25.44 -18.56 -50.31
CA GLY A 171 26.20 -19.61 -50.95
C GLY A 171 26.61 -19.21 -52.33
N GLU A 172 27.86 -18.92 -52.48
CA GLU A 172 28.50 -18.84 -53.75
C GLU A 172 28.51 -20.25 -54.32
N SER A 173 27.45 -20.53 -55.11
CA SER A 173 27.46 -21.66 -56.01
C SER A 173 28.28 -21.23 -57.22
N ASN A 174 29.53 -21.58 -57.26
CA ASN A 174 30.33 -21.44 -58.43
C ASN A 174 30.79 -22.82 -58.92
N ARG A 175 30.18 -23.22 -60.03
CA ARG A 175 30.60 -24.17 -61.07
C ARG A 175 30.89 -25.61 -60.67
#